data_f00a09363c48807bd0d383bb9aa4d578
#
_entry.id   f00a09363c48807bd0d383bb9aa4d578
#
_cell.length_a   1.000
_cell.length_b   1.000
_cell.length_c   1.000
_cell.angle_alpha   90.00
_cell.angle_beta   90.00
_cell.angle_gamma   90.00
#
_symmetry.space_group_name_H-M   'P 1'
#
loop_
_entity.id
_entity.type
_entity.pdbx_description
1 polymer ?
#
loop_
_entity_poly.entity_id
_entity_poly.type
_entity_poly.pdbx_seq_one_letter_code
_entity_poly.pdbx_strand_id
1 'polypeptide(L)'
;GSVWITYRLSQDLWQAGQRSQADTLMRNLAQQKPNDPEQVYAYGLYLSGHDQDRAALAHINSLPRAQWSSNIQELVNRLQSDQVLETANRLRESGKEAEAEAMLRQQPPSTRIDLTLADWAQQRRDYTAARAAYQNVLTREPANADAILGLTEVDIAAGDKAAARSQLAKLPATDNASLNTQRRVALAQAQLGDTAAAQRTFNKLIPQAKSQPPSMESAMVLRDGAKFEAQAGDPTQALETYKDAMVASGVTTTRPQDNDTFTRLTRNDEKDDWLKRGVRSDAADLYRQQDLNVTLEHDYWGSSGTGGYSDLKAHTTMLQVDAPYSDGRMFFRSDFVNMNVGSFSTNADGKWDDNWGTCTLQDCSGNRSQSDSGASVAVGWRNDVWSWDIGTTPMGFNVVDVVGGISYSNDIGPLGYTVNAHRRPISSSLLAFGGQKDSPSNTGKKWGGVRADGVGL
;
A
#
# COMPACT_ATOMS: atom_id res chain seq x y z
N GLY A 1 -32.54 44.83 17.98
CA GLY A 1 -31.41 44.30 17.25
C GLY A 1 -31.82 43.19 16.32
N SER A 2 -31.09 43.01 15.25
CA SER A 2 -31.37 41.94 14.29
C SER A 2 -31.14 40.58 14.92
N VAL A 3 -32.05 39.64 14.70
CA VAL A 3 -31.93 38.23 15.09
C VAL A 3 -30.60 37.63 14.61
N TRP A 4 -30.19 38.00 13.43
CA TRP A 4 -28.97 37.47 12.79
C TRP A 4 -27.67 38.02 13.39
N ILE A 5 -27.68 39.20 13.97
CA ILE A 5 -26.55 39.74 14.72
C ILE A 5 -26.34 38.90 16.00
N THR A 6 -27.42 38.62 16.70
CA THR A 6 -27.38 37.73 17.89
C THR A 6 -26.93 36.31 17.54
N TYR A 7 -27.43 35.77 16.44
CA TYR A 7 -27.01 34.47 15.92
C TYR A 7 -25.50 34.44 15.64
N ARG A 8 -24.98 35.42 14.93
CA ARG A 8 -23.55 35.52 14.62
C ARG A 8 -22.72 35.67 15.87
N LEU A 9 -23.14 36.45 16.83
CA LEU A 9 -22.46 36.58 18.12
C LEU A 9 -22.41 35.25 18.86
N SER A 10 -23.50 34.48 18.83
CA SER A 10 -23.52 33.15 19.45
C SER A 10 -22.54 32.17 18.79
N GLN A 11 -22.37 32.23 17.46
CA GLN A 11 -21.39 31.44 16.75
C GLN A 11 -19.94 31.79 17.15
N ASP A 12 -19.66 33.09 17.28
CA ASP A 12 -18.36 33.57 17.72
C ASP A 12 -18.05 33.13 19.14
N LEU A 13 -19.03 33.19 20.03
CA LEU A 13 -18.90 32.70 21.42
C LEU A 13 -18.65 31.20 21.46
N TRP A 14 -19.34 30.45 20.64
CA TRP A 14 -19.14 29.02 20.56
C TRP A 14 -17.72 28.66 20.11
N GLN A 15 -17.22 29.31 19.06
CA GLN A 15 -15.85 29.11 18.56
C GLN A 15 -14.79 29.50 19.56
N ALA A 16 -15.08 30.52 20.40
CA ALA A 16 -14.20 30.92 21.49
C ALA A 16 -14.23 29.98 22.71
N GLY A 17 -15.01 28.90 22.66
CA GLY A 17 -15.16 27.95 23.75
C GLY A 17 -16.17 28.36 24.82
N GLN A 18 -16.86 29.49 24.64
CA GLN A 18 -17.85 30.01 25.60
C GLN A 18 -19.25 29.48 25.28
N ARG A 19 -19.41 28.15 25.31
CA ARG A 19 -20.62 27.45 24.88
C ARG A 19 -21.84 27.79 25.72
N SER A 20 -21.68 27.87 27.06
CA SER A 20 -22.78 28.21 27.98
C SER A 20 -23.34 29.61 27.72
N GLN A 21 -22.46 30.58 27.42
CA GLN A 21 -22.86 31.94 27.09
C GLN A 21 -23.60 32.00 25.76
N ALA A 22 -23.14 31.25 24.75
CA ALA A 22 -23.83 31.15 23.46
C ALA A 22 -25.23 30.54 23.62
N ASP A 23 -25.36 29.44 24.36
CA ASP A 23 -26.66 28.81 24.65
C ASP A 23 -27.62 29.75 25.36
N THR A 24 -27.14 30.45 26.37
CA THR A 24 -27.98 31.42 27.11
C THR A 24 -28.44 32.57 26.21
N LEU A 25 -27.55 33.12 25.38
CA LEU A 25 -27.86 34.18 24.45
C LEU A 25 -28.97 33.78 23.48
N MET A 26 -28.85 32.62 22.87
CA MET A 26 -29.84 32.14 21.90
C MET A 26 -31.16 31.72 22.55
N ARG A 27 -31.10 31.14 23.74
CA ARG A 27 -32.29 30.78 24.51
C ARG A 27 -33.09 32.02 24.87
N ASN A 28 -32.43 33.07 25.33
CA ASN A 28 -33.09 34.34 25.65
C ASN A 28 -33.70 34.96 24.41
N LEU A 29 -33.02 34.93 23.26
CA LEU A 29 -33.58 35.38 21.98
C LEU A 29 -34.87 34.63 21.63
N ALA A 30 -34.89 33.32 21.76
CA ALA A 30 -36.04 32.48 21.46
C ALA A 30 -37.26 32.79 22.39
N GLN A 31 -36.97 33.16 23.65
CA GLN A 31 -38.01 33.47 24.63
C GLN A 31 -38.63 34.87 24.46
N GLN A 32 -37.93 35.79 23.80
CA GLN A 32 -38.44 37.17 23.59
C GLN A 32 -39.67 37.24 22.71
N LYS A 33 -39.66 36.44 21.62
CA LYS A 33 -40.78 36.35 20.67
C LYS A 33 -40.99 34.90 20.25
N PRO A 34 -41.58 34.07 21.09
CA PRO A 34 -41.65 32.62 20.86
C PRO A 34 -42.46 32.21 19.64
N ASN A 35 -43.32 33.09 19.12
CA ASN A 35 -44.17 32.86 17.94
C ASN A 35 -43.66 33.56 16.68
N ASP A 36 -42.52 34.21 16.72
CA ASP A 36 -41.92 34.84 15.55
C ASP A 36 -41.18 33.77 14.72
N PRO A 37 -41.61 33.53 13.47
CA PRO A 37 -40.96 32.51 12.64
C PRO A 37 -39.46 32.72 12.44
N GLU A 38 -39.01 33.97 12.34
CA GLU A 38 -37.57 34.26 12.14
C GLU A 38 -36.74 33.88 13.37
N GLN A 39 -37.23 34.14 14.59
CA GLN A 39 -36.56 33.74 15.82
C GLN A 39 -36.59 32.23 16.03
N VAL A 40 -37.70 31.59 15.72
CA VAL A 40 -37.81 30.11 15.75
C VAL A 40 -36.80 29.46 14.78
N TYR A 41 -36.70 30.00 13.59
CA TYR A 41 -35.75 29.54 12.60
C TYR A 41 -34.31 29.71 13.05
N ALA A 42 -33.94 30.90 13.56
CA ALA A 42 -32.59 31.17 14.04
C ALA A 42 -32.17 30.23 15.19
N TYR A 43 -33.07 30.00 16.14
CA TYR A 43 -32.80 29.09 17.24
C TYR A 43 -32.71 27.61 16.77
N GLY A 44 -33.58 27.24 15.85
CA GLY A 44 -33.52 25.93 15.20
C GLY A 44 -32.20 25.69 14.48
N LEU A 45 -31.73 26.68 13.70
CA LEU A 45 -30.41 26.63 13.07
C LEU A 45 -29.28 26.50 14.08
N TYR A 46 -29.33 27.25 15.17
CA TYR A 46 -28.35 27.20 16.22
C TYR A 46 -28.25 25.80 16.83
N LEU A 47 -29.38 25.22 17.22
CA LEU A 47 -29.45 23.89 17.81
C LEU A 47 -28.94 22.80 16.84
N SER A 48 -29.40 22.88 15.57
CA SER A 48 -28.97 21.88 14.57
C SER A 48 -27.49 21.99 14.21
N GLY A 49 -26.92 23.18 14.23
CA GLY A 49 -25.52 23.44 14.00
C GLY A 49 -24.61 22.90 15.12
N HIS A 50 -25.17 22.52 16.25
CA HIS A 50 -24.47 22.00 17.42
C HIS A 50 -24.94 20.59 17.83
N ASP A 51 -25.31 19.77 16.86
CA ASP A 51 -25.70 18.37 17.02
C ASP A 51 -26.93 18.13 17.92
N GLN A 52 -27.84 19.13 18.02
CA GLN A 52 -29.07 19.07 18.80
C GLN A 52 -30.31 19.04 17.89
N ASP A 53 -30.30 18.15 16.89
CA ASP A 53 -31.36 18.10 15.88
C ASP A 53 -32.72 17.80 16.46
N ARG A 54 -32.81 16.92 17.47
CA ARG A 54 -34.09 16.62 18.15
C ARG A 54 -34.65 17.83 18.89
N ALA A 55 -33.80 18.57 19.58
CA ALA A 55 -34.17 19.78 20.26
C ALA A 55 -34.59 20.86 19.25
N ALA A 56 -33.93 20.95 18.12
CA ALA A 56 -34.29 21.86 17.03
C ALA A 56 -35.70 21.57 16.48
N LEU A 57 -36.00 20.31 16.17
CA LEU A 57 -37.32 19.89 15.70
C LEU A 57 -38.39 20.10 16.75
N ALA A 58 -38.14 19.80 18.01
CA ALA A 58 -39.10 20.03 19.10
C ALA A 58 -39.41 21.51 19.25
N HIS A 59 -38.41 22.40 19.15
CA HIS A 59 -38.60 23.85 19.22
C HIS A 59 -39.40 24.35 18.03
N ILE A 60 -39.09 23.92 16.82
CA ILE A 60 -39.85 24.33 15.62
C ILE A 60 -41.29 23.85 15.66
N ASN A 61 -41.52 22.60 16.16
CA ASN A 61 -42.86 22.05 16.29
C ASN A 61 -43.74 22.81 17.32
N SER A 62 -43.15 23.61 18.19
CA SER A 62 -43.90 24.50 19.08
C SER A 62 -44.62 25.64 18.33
N LEU A 63 -44.17 25.96 17.10
CA LEU A 63 -44.82 26.93 16.21
C LEU A 63 -45.82 26.19 15.30
N PRO A 64 -47.08 26.64 15.22
CA PRO A 64 -48.07 26.04 14.33
C PRO A 64 -47.57 25.97 12.88
N ARG A 65 -47.80 24.85 12.20
CA ARG A 65 -47.37 24.64 10.80
C ARG A 65 -47.79 25.73 9.83
N ALA A 66 -48.99 26.29 10.04
CA ALA A 66 -49.50 27.37 9.23
C ALA A 66 -48.65 28.64 9.29
N GLN A 67 -47.83 28.78 10.33
CA GLN A 67 -46.96 29.94 10.55
C GLN A 67 -45.51 29.69 10.10
N TRP A 68 -45.18 28.48 9.59
CA TRP A 68 -43.85 28.17 9.13
C TRP A 68 -43.52 28.95 7.87
N SER A 69 -42.35 29.59 7.87
CA SER A 69 -41.78 30.19 6.67
C SER A 69 -41.19 29.08 5.76
N SER A 70 -40.89 29.47 4.54
CA SER A 70 -40.20 28.55 3.62
C SER A 70 -38.85 28.08 4.17
N ASN A 71 -38.13 28.96 4.87
CA ASN A 71 -36.87 28.63 5.50
C ASN A 71 -37.03 27.55 6.60
N ILE A 72 -38.09 27.69 7.42
CA ILE A 72 -38.39 26.68 8.44
C ILE A 72 -38.75 25.37 7.78
N GLN A 73 -39.55 25.37 6.71
CA GLN A 73 -39.92 24.13 6.00
C GLN A 73 -38.69 23.42 5.42
N GLU A 74 -37.80 24.17 4.82
CA GLU A 74 -36.54 23.61 4.30
C GLU A 74 -35.67 23.01 5.42
N LEU A 75 -35.55 23.71 6.56
CA LEU A 75 -34.79 23.21 7.70
C LEU A 75 -35.39 21.90 8.26
N VAL A 76 -36.71 21.84 8.43
CA VAL A 76 -37.41 20.65 8.89
C VAL A 76 -37.21 19.49 7.93
N ASN A 77 -37.35 19.72 6.63
CA ASN A 77 -37.12 18.68 5.63
C ASN A 77 -35.67 18.13 5.70
N ARG A 78 -34.71 19.02 5.85
CA ARG A 78 -33.30 18.62 6.01
C ARG A 78 -33.09 17.79 7.29
N LEU A 79 -33.60 18.26 8.42
CA LEU A 79 -33.46 17.56 9.71
C LEU A 79 -34.12 16.19 9.72
N GLN A 80 -35.32 16.09 9.12
CA GLN A 80 -36.01 14.80 8.99
C GLN A 80 -35.26 13.85 8.07
N SER A 81 -34.71 14.32 6.96
CA SER A 81 -33.86 13.52 6.06
C SER A 81 -32.60 13.05 6.78
N ASP A 82 -31.98 13.88 7.58
CA ASP A 82 -30.79 13.53 8.36
C ASP A 82 -31.10 12.44 9.38
N GLN A 83 -32.25 12.49 10.04
CA GLN A 83 -32.67 11.45 10.96
C GLN A 83 -32.92 10.10 10.28
N VAL A 84 -33.54 10.12 9.12
CA VAL A 84 -33.77 8.90 8.32
C VAL A 84 -32.45 8.32 7.87
N LEU A 85 -31.52 9.14 7.38
CA LEU A 85 -30.17 8.71 6.98
C LEU A 85 -29.40 8.11 8.17
N GLU A 86 -29.44 8.74 9.32
CA GLU A 86 -28.80 8.22 10.54
C GLU A 86 -29.37 6.86 10.94
N THR A 87 -30.69 6.74 10.95
CA THR A 87 -31.36 5.46 11.27
C THR A 87 -31.02 4.39 10.25
N ALA A 88 -31.01 4.71 8.97
CA ALA A 88 -30.66 3.80 7.90
C ALA A 88 -29.19 3.34 8.03
N ASN A 89 -28.27 4.25 8.34
CA ASN A 89 -26.87 3.91 8.58
C ASN A 89 -26.71 2.94 9.75
N ARG A 90 -27.42 3.16 10.85
CA ARG A 90 -27.39 2.23 12.00
C ARG A 90 -27.94 0.84 11.64
N LEU A 91 -29.01 0.77 10.86
CA LEU A 91 -29.54 -0.50 10.36
C LEU A 91 -28.51 -1.24 9.50
N ARG A 92 -27.86 -0.53 8.60
CA ARG A 92 -26.81 -1.09 7.76
C ARG A 92 -25.64 -1.63 8.59
N GLU A 93 -25.17 -0.88 9.57
CA GLU A 93 -24.09 -1.29 10.48
C GLU A 93 -24.45 -2.53 11.28
N SER A 94 -25.72 -2.74 11.58
CA SER A 94 -26.21 -3.95 12.24
C SER A 94 -26.46 -5.13 11.29
N GLY A 95 -26.04 -5.02 10.02
CA GLY A 95 -26.18 -6.08 9.01
C GLY A 95 -27.51 -6.10 8.27
N LYS A 96 -28.36 -5.08 8.44
CA LYS A 96 -29.70 -4.99 7.83
C LYS A 96 -29.71 -4.02 6.64
N GLU A 97 -28.82 -4.19 5.69
CA GLU A 97 -28.67 -3.27 4.56
C GLU A 97 -29.92 -3.17 3.69
N ALA A 98 -30.59 -4.31 3.43
CA ALA A 98 -31.81 -4.33 2.61
C ALA A 98 -32.94 -3.51 3.26
N GLU A 99 -33.12 -3.60 4.58
CA GLU A 99 -34.09 -2.81 5.33
C GLU A 99 -33.72 -1.32 5.31
N ALA A 100 -32.44 -0.99 5.45
CA ALA A 100 -31.93 0.37 5.38
C ALA A 100 -32.20 0.99 4.01
N GLU A 101 -31.93 0.28 2.92
CA GLU A 101 -32.23 0.74 1.56
C GLU A 101 -33.72 0.94 1.33
N ALA A 102 -34.55 0.00 1.80
CA ALA A 102 -35.99 0.15 1.69
C ALA A 102 -36.50 1.39 2.41
N MET A 103 -35.96 1.69 3.59
CA MET A 103 -36.26 2.91 4.34
C MET A 103 -35.91 4.16 3.55
N LEU A 104 -34.75 4.22 2.93
CA LEU A 104 -34.31 5.36 2.13
C LEU A 104 -35.14 5.54 0.86
N ARG A 105 -35.55 4.44 0.23
CA ARG A 105 -36.36 4.47 -1.01
C ARG A 105 -37.80 4.93 -0.77
N GLN A 106 -38.29 4.85 0.46
CA GLN A 106 -39.61 5.39 0.84
C GLN A 106 -39.62 6.90 1.00
N GLN A 107 -38.45 7.52 1.10
CA GLN A 107 -38.35 8.96 1.23
C GLN A 107 -38.48 9.65 -0.13
N PRO A 108 -38.89 10.94 -0.17
CA PRO A 108 -38.83 11.70 -1.40
C PRO A 108 -37.42 11.68 -2.00
N PRO A 109 -37.28 11.57 -3.32
CA PRO A 109 -35.96 11.57 -3.96
C PRO A 109 -35.16 12.81 -3.59
N SER A 110 -33.92 12.62 -3.15
CA SER A 110 -33.01 13.70 -2.86
C SER A 110 -31.59 13.32 -3.26
N THR A 111 -30.75 14.32 -3.51
CA THR A 111 -29.34 14.12 -3.84
C THR A 111 -28.62 13.34 -2.73
N ARG A 112 -28.85 13.66 -1.47
CA ARG A 112 -28.21 12.99 -0.33
C ARG A 112 -28.59 11.52 -0.24
N ILE A 113 -29.85 11.20 -0.44
CA ILE A 113 -30.33 9.81 -0.41
C ILE A 113 -29.74 9.04 -1.58
N ASP A 114 -29.77 9.58 -2.78
CA ASP A 114 -29.21 8.92 -3.96
C ASP A 114 -27.71 8.70 -3.84
N LEU A 115 -26.96 9.67 -3.32
CA LEU A 115 -25.52 9.52 -3.08
C LEU A 115 -25.24 8.45 -2.02
N THR A 116 -26.05 8.36 -0.96
CA THR A 116 -25.93 7.34 0.06
C THR A 116 -26.18 5.94 -0.52
N LEU A 117 -27.24 5.77 -1.28
CA LEU A 117 -27.56 4.51 -1.96
C LEU A 117 -26.48 4.12 -2.95
N ALA A 118 -25.97 5.08 -3.71
CA ALA A 118 -24.87 4.84 -4.65
C ALA A 118 -23.59 4.40 -3.94
N ASP A 119 -23.24 5.05 -2.85
CA ASP A 119 -22.06 4.69 -2.04
C ASP A 119 -22.17 3.28 -1.47
N TRP A 120 -23.33 2.91 -0.93
CA TRP A 120 -23.56 1.56 -0.43
C TRP A 120 -23.48 0.51 -1.54
N ALA A 121 -24.05 0.80 -2.72
CA ALA A 121 -23.96 -0.07 -3.88
C ALA A 121 -22.51 -0.24 -4.35
N GLN A 122 -21.74 0.83 -4.36
CA GLN A 122 -20.33 0.80 -4.72
C GLN A 122 -19.51 -0.05 -3.74
N GLN A 123 -19.77 0.09 -2.43
CA GLN A 123 -19.08 -0.69 -1.40
C GLN A 123 -19.36 -2.19 -1.50
N ARG A 124 -20.59 -2.60 -1.85
CA ARG A 124 -20.92 -4.00 -2.11
C ARG A 124 -20.61 -4.47 -3.52
N ARG A 125 -19.97 -3.62 -4.35
CA ARG A 125 -19.58 -3.90 -5.73
C ARG A 125 -20.77 -4.13 -6.68
N ASP A 126 -21.92 -3.59 -6.37
CA ASP A 126 -23.06 -3.52 -7.28
C ASP A 126 -22.97 -2.25 -8.13
N TYR A 127 -22.12 -2.32 -9.14
CA TYR A 127 -21.82 -1.17 -9.98
C TYR A 127 -22.97 -0.71 -10.86
N THR A 128 -23.87 -1.60 -11.22
CA THR A 128 -25.08 -1.26 -11.97
C THR A 128 -26.00 -0.37 -11.14
N ALA A 129 -26.25 -0.74 -9.88
CA ALA A 129 -27.06 0.06 -8.97
C ALA A 129 -26.38 1.40 -8.62
N ALA A 130 -25.06 1.38 -8.38
CA ALA A 130 -24.29 2.57 -8.11
C ALA A 130 -24.35 3.56 -9.26
N ARG A 131 -24.15 3.10 -10.48
CA ARG A 131 -24.23 3.92 -11.70
C ARG A 131 -25.59 4.56 -11.85
N ALA A 132 -26.67 3.81 -11.68
CA ALA A 132 -28.03 4.32 -11.80
C ALA A 132 -28.30 5.44 -10.79
N ALA A 133 -27.87 5.27 -9.54
CA ALA A 133 -28.06 6.26 -8.49
C ALA A 133 -27.24 7.53 -8.75
N TYR A 134 -25.98 7.41 -9.18
CA TYR A 134 -25.17 8.58 -9.55
C TYR A 134 -25.75 9.33 -10.75
N GLN A 135 -26.24 8.62 -11.75
CA GLN A 135 -26.88 9.23 -12.92
C GLN A 135 -28.15 9.99 -12.53
N ASN A 136 -28.94 9.49 -11.58
CA ASN A 136 -30.09 10.23 -11.04
C ASN A 136 -29.67 11.54 -10.41
N VAL A 137 -28.58 11.57 -9.67
CA VAL A 137 -28.04 12.82 -9.11
C VAL A 137 -27.66 13.80 -10.22
N LEU A 138 -26.97 13.33 -11.25
CA LEU A 138 -26.53 14.18 -12.36
C LEU A 138 -27.68 14.71 -13.22
N THR A 139 -28.82 14.03 -13.24
CA THR A 139 -30.03 14.53 -13.90
C THR A 139 -30.52 15.80 -13.22
N ARG A 140 -30.43 15.92 -11.91
CA ARG A 140 -30.82 17.09 -11.12
C ARG A 140 -29.70 18.12 -10.99
N GLU A 141 -28.48 17.64 -10.79
CA GLU A 141 -27.29 18.46 -10.53
C GLU A 141 -26.13 17.98 -11.43
N PRO A 142 -26.06 18.49 -12.69
CA PRO A 142 -25.06 18.00 -13.66
C PRO A 142 -23.60 18.21 -13.27
N ALA A 143 -23.34 19.15 -12.36
CA ALA A 143 -22.00 19.48 -11.87
C ALA A 143 -21.69 18.89 -10.48
N ASN A 144 -22.53 17.98 -9.96
CA ASN A 144 -22.32 17.40 -8.64
C ASN A 144 -21.01 16.59 -8.62
N ALA A 145 -20.05 17.05 -7.82
CA ALA A 145 -18.72 16.48 -7.76
C ALA A 145 -18.72 15.04 -7.26
N ASP A 146 -19.54 14.73 -6.24
CA ASP A 146 -19.60 13.38 -5.67
C ASP A 146 -20.13 12.36 -6.67
N ALA A 147 -21.14 12.75 -7.45
CA ALA A 147 -21.71 11.90 -8.48
C ALA A 147 -20.72 11.68 -9.64
N ILE A 148 -20.05 12.74 -10.08
CA ILE A 148 -19.02 12.64 -11.14
C ILE A 148 -17.86 11.73 -10.69
N LEU A 149 -17.35 11.93 -9.48
CA LEU A 149 -16.29 11.11 -8.91
C LEU A 149 -16.73 9.66 -8.69
N GLY A 150 -17.96 9.48 -8.23
CA GLY A 150 -18.52 8.14 -8.05
C GLY A 150 -18.61 7.37 -9.38
N LEU A 151 -19.08 7.99 -10.45
CA LEU A 151 -19.09 7.39 -11.78
C LEU A 151 -17.67 7.10 -12.29
N THR A 152 -16.74 8.02 -12.06
CA THR A 152 -15.33 7.80 -12.40
C THR A 152 -14.78 6.57 -11.71
N GLU A 153 -15.03 6.43 -10.42
CA GLU A 153 -14.57 5.27 -9.62
C GLU A 153 -15.23 3.96 -10.08
N VAL A 154 -16.50 3.99 -10.41
CA VAL A 154 -17.23 2.84 -10.95
C VAL A 154 -16.64 2.41 -12.31
N ASP A 155 -16.35 3.36 -13.19
CA ASP A 155 -15.74 3.07 -14.49
C ASP A 155 -14.33 2.50 -14.34
N ILE A 156 -13.54 3.02 -13.42
CA ILE A 156 -12.22 2.46 -13.08
C ILE A 156 -12.35 1.00 -12.60
N ALA A 157 -13.28 0.74 -11.70
CA ALA A 157 -13.53 -0.60 -11.18
C ALA A 157 -13.98 -1.58 -12.26
N ALA A 158 -14.73 -1.09 -13.26
CA ALA A 158 -15.16 -1.87 -14.40
C ALA A 158 -14.07 -2.06 -15.48
N GLY A 159 -12.92 -1.41 -15.32
CA GLY A 159 -11.81 -1.46 -16.27
C GLY A 159 -11.98 -0.53 -17.47
N ASP A 160 -12.99 0.33 -17.50
CA ASP A 160 -13.22 1.30 -18.58
C ASP A 160 -12.54 2.63 -18.29
N LYS A 161 -11.23 2.68 -18.52
CA LYS A 161 -10.43 3.87 -18.26
C LYS A 161 -10.80 5.06 -19.15
N ALA A 162 -11.22 4.81 -20.38
CA ALA A 162 -11.63 5.87 -21.31
C ALA A 162 -12.91 6.58 -20.80
N ALA A 163 -13.92 5.82 -20.38
CA ALA A 163 -15.12 6.37 -19.77
C ALA A 163 -14.82 7.12 -18.47
N ALA A 164 -13.93 6.57 -17.64
CA ALA A 164 -13.51 7.21 -16.40
C ALA A 164 -12.84 8.58 -16.65
N ARG A 165 -11.96 8.67 -17.62
CA ARG A 165 -11.31 9.94 -18.02
C ARG A 165 -12.34 10.96 -18.53
N SER A 166 -13.31 10.51 -19.32
CA SER A 166 -14.41 11.37 -19.78
C SER A 166 -15.23 11.92 -18.63
N GLN A 167 -15.54 11.11 -17.64
CA GLN A 167 -16.27 11.55 -16.44
C GLN A 167 -15.44 12.56 -15.63
N LEU A 168 -14.20 12.23 -15.37
CA LEU A 168 -13.31 13.10 -14.57
C LEU A 168 -13.12 14.46 -15.22
N ALA A 169 -13.09 14.54 -16.56
CA ALA A 169 -12.97 15.78 -17.31
C ALA A 169 -14.17 16.73 -17.11
N LYS A 170 -15.33 16.22 -16.71
CA LYS A 170 -16.54 17.02 -16.43
C LYS A 170 -16.52 17.64 -15.04
N LEU A 171 -15.56 17.26 -14.20
CA LEU A 171 -15.50 17.76 -12.83
C LEU A 171 -15.13 19.24 -12.83
N PRO A 172 -15.90 20.10 -12.10
CA PRO A 172 -15.52 21.49 -11.91
C PRO A 172 -14.19 21.62 -11.15
N ALA A 173 -13.59 22.82 -11.18
CA ALA A 173 -12.38 23.10 -10.43
C ALA A 173 -12.56 22.75 -8.94
N THR A 174 -11.57 22.03 -8.38
CA THR A 174 -11.64 21.48 -7.02
C THR A 174 -10.66 22.12 -6.04
N ASP A 175 -10.02 23.24 -6.41
CA ASP A 175 -9.00 23.89 -5.58
C ASP A 175 -9.52 24.31 -4.20
N ASN A 176 -10.80 24.65 -4.10
CA ASN A 176 -11.48 25.01 -2.85
C ASN A 176 -12.38 23.90 -2.31
N ALA A 177 -12.32 22.71 -2.89
CA ALA A 177 -13.11 21.58 -2.43
C ALA A 177 -12.54 20.98 -1.12
N SER A 178 -13.31 20.11 -0.47
CA SER A 178 -12.84 19.40 0.71
C SER A 178 -11.61 18.56 0.40
N LEU A 179 -10.82 18.26 1.43
CA LEU A 179 -9.68 17.37 1.29
C LEU A 179 -10.09 16.00 0.73
N ASN A 180 -11.23 15.49 1.15
CA ASN A 180 -11.75 14.22 0.66
C ASN A 180 -12.03 14.24 -0.84
N THR A 181 -12.65 15.30 -1.35
CA THR A 181 -12.91 15.44 -2.79
C THR A 181 -11.61 15.52 -3.58
N GLN A 182 -10.67 16.35 -3.15
CA GLN A 182 -9.36 16.46 -3.79
C GLN A 182 -8.57 15.16 -3.75
N ARG A 183 -8.65 14.41 -2.66
CA ARG A 183 -8.02 13.07 -2.51
C ARG A 183 -8.61 12.09 -3.52
N ARG A 184 -9.93 12.06 -3.69
CA ARG A 184 -10.61 11.20 -4.67
C ARG A 184 -10.15 11.53 -6.10
N VAL A 185 -9.98 12.80 -6.42
CA VAL A 185 -9.43 13.24 -7.72
C VAL A 185 -8.01 12.70 -7.91
N ALA A 186 -7.14 12.89 -6.94
CA ALA A 186 -5.76 12.42 -7.01
C ALA A 186 -5.67 10.90 -7.17
N LEU A 187 -6.48 10.15 -6.41
CA LEU A 187 -6.53 8.69 -6.51
C LEU A 187 -7.03 8.22 -7.87
N ALA A 188 -8.07 8.87 -8.40
CA ALA A 188 -8.58 8.56 -9.74
C ALA A 188 -7.51 8.80 -10.81
N GLN A 189 -6.81 9.92 -10.76
CA GLN A 189 -5.72 10.23 -11.67
C GLN A 189 -4.60 9.17 -11.59
N ALA A 190 -4.22 8.77 -10.40
CA ALA A 190 -3.20 7.73 -10.19
C ALA A 190 -3.64 6.37 -10.75
N GLN A 191 -4.87 5.96 -10.49
CA GLN A 191 -5.43 4.69 -10.97
C GLN A 191 -5.60 4.66 -12.48
N LEU A 192 -5.82 5.80 -13.10
CA LEU A 192 -5.89 5.94 -14.57
C LEU A 192 -4.51 5.95 -15.24
N GLY A 193 -3.44 5.95 -14.47
CA GLY A 193 -2.08 6.04 -15.00
C GLY A 193 -1.64 7.45 -15.35
N ASP A 194 -2.44 8.47 -15.02
CA ASP A 194 -2.11 9.87 -15.26
C ASP A 194 -1.21 10.39 -14.11
N THR A 195 -0.02 9.82 -14.03
CA THR A 195 0.90 10.00 -12.90
C THR A 195 1.31 11.46 -12.70
N ALA A 196 1.58 12.20 -13.78
CA ALA A 196 1.94 13.62 -13.69
C ALA A 196 0.80 14.47 -13.10
N ALA A 197 -0.45 14.19 -13.49
CA ALA A 197 -1.61 14.87 -12.95
C ALA A 197 -1.81 14.54 -11.47
N ALA A 198 -1.71 13.28 -11.09
CA ALA A 198 -1.77 12.83 -9.71
C ALA A 198 -0.68 13.48 -8.85
N GLN A 199 0.54 13.56 -9.37
CA GLN A 199 1.67 14.22 -8.71
C GLN A 199 1.36 15.69 -8.42
N ARG A 200 0.83 16.41 -9.40
CA ARG A 200 0.44 17.82 -9.21
C ARG A 200 -0.65 17.97 -8.16
N THR A 201 -1.63 17.10 -8.17
CA THR A 201 -2.74 17.13 -7.19
C THR A 201 -2.21 16.87 -5.79
N PHE A 202 -1.43 15.83 -5.57
CA PHE A 202 -0.85 15.52 -4.26
C PHE A 202 0.14 16.58 -3.78
N ASN A 203 0.91 17.19 -4.69
CA ASN A 203 1.83 18.28 -4.32
C ASN A 203 1.12 19.49 -3.72
N LYS A 204 -0.11 19.76 -4.12
CA LYS A 204 -0.96 20.80 -3.51
C LYS A 204 -1.68 20.30 -2.27
N LEU A 205 -2.14 19.06 -2.29
CA LEU A 205 -3.02 18.49 -1.29
C LEU A 205 -2.30 18.14 0.02
N ILE A 206 -1.10 17.57 -0.07
CA ILE A 206 -0.32 17.20 1.12
C ILE A 206 -0.02 18.39 2.03
N PRO A 207 0.48 19.53 1.53
CA PRO A 207 0.67 20.71 2.37
C PRO A 207 -0.63 21.23 3.02
N GLN A 208 -1.75 21.17 2.31
CA GLN A 208 -3.04 21.54 2.87
C GLN A 208 -3.44 20.64 4.05
N ALA A 209 -3.26 19.33 3.89
CA ALA A 209 -3.56 18.37 4.95
C ALA A 209 -2.66 18.56 6.18
N LYS A 210 -1.40 18.86 5.98
CA LYS A 210 -0.44 19.14 7.06
C LYS A 210 -0.78 20.41 7.84
N SER A 211 -1.32 21.42 7.18
CA SER A 211 -1.66 22.70 7.80
C SER A 211 -2.95 22.67 8.60
N GLN A 212 -3.76 21.64 8.44
CA GLN A 212 -5.01 21.49 9.17
C GLN A 212 -4.84 20.72 10.47
N PRO A 213 -5.72 20.91 11.46
CA PRO A 213 -5.71 20.11 12.68
C PRO A 213 -5.85 18.61 12.35
N PRO A 214 -5.31 17.74 13.22
CA PRO A 214 -5.47 16.29 13.04
C PRO A 214 -6.93 15.89 12.88
N SER A 215 -7.20 15.12 11.81
CA SER A 215 -8.54 14.63 11.50
C SER A 215 -8.43 13.35 10.66
N MET A 216 -9.52 12.59 10.58
CA MET A 216 -9.59 11.44 9.68
C MET A 216 -9.31 11.84 8.24
N GLU A 217 -9.89 12.96 7.80
CA GLU A 217 -9.75 13.45 6.44
C GLU A 217 -8.31 13.80 6.08
N SER A 218 -7.63 14.57 6.93
CA SER A 218 -6.22 14.90 6.73
C SER A 218 -5.31 13.66 6.81
N ALA A 219 -5.60 12.73 7.70
CA ALA A 219 -4.85 11.49 7.82
C ALA A 219 -4.98 10.60 6.58
N MET A 220 -6.16 10.50 5.99
CA MET A 220 -6.37 9.74 4.75
C MET A 220 -5.61 10.36 3.57
N VAL A 221 -5.58 11.68 3.46
CA VAL A 221 -4.79 12.38 2.44
C VAL A 221 -3.30 12.07 2.59
N LEU A 222 -2.78 12.17 3.81
CA LEU A 222 -1.36 11.96 4.07
C LEU A 222 -0.96 10.48 3.87
N ARG A 223 -1.81 9.55 4.25
CA ARG A 223 -1.60 8.13 4.00
C ARG A 223 -1.56 7.81 2.50
N ASP A 224 -2.55 8.26 1.76
CA ASP A 224 -2.65 8.01 0.32
C ASP A 224 -1.55 8.76 -0.44
N GLY A 225 -1.22 9.97 -0.03
CA GLY A 225 -0.11 10.74 -0.58
C GLY A 225 1.24 10.07 -0.37
N ALA A 226 1.48 9.52 0.81
CA ALA A 226 2.69 8.77 1.10
C ALA A 226 2.81 7.51 0.23
N LYS A 227 1.72 6.76 0.07
CA LYS A 227 1.69 5.61 -0.86
C LYS A 227 2.04 6.02 -2.28
N PHE A 228 1.45 7.12 -2.75
CA PHE A 228 1.72 7.64 -4.08
C PHE A 228 3.19 8.04 -4.24
N GLU A 229 3.74 8.77 -3.28
CA GLU A 229 5.15 9.19 -3.30
C GLU A 229 6.09 7.99 -3.37
N ALA A 230 5.81 6.93 -2.60
CA ALA A 230 6.60 5.70 -2.62
C ALA A 230 6.54 5.01 -3.99
N GLN A 231 5.36 4.89 -4.56
CA GLN A 231 5.16 4.28 -5.88
C GLN A 231 5.75 5.12 -7.02
N ALA A 232 5.80 6.43 -6.85
CA ALA A 232 6.40 7.35 -7.81
C ALA A 232 7.94 7.42 -7.71
N GLY A 233 8.54 6.64 -6.82
CA GLY A 233 10.00 6.52 -6.71
C GLY A 233 10.65 7.47 -5.71
N ASP A 234 9.88 8.07 -4.79
CA ASP A 234 10.42 8.89 -3.71
C ASP A 234 10.07 8.31 -2.32
N PRO A 235 10.67 7.17 -1.96
CA PRO A 235 10.39 6.53 -0.68
C PRO A 235 10.87 7.35 0.53
N THR A 236 11.90 8.15 0.38
CA THR A 236 12.39 9.02 1.46
C THR A 236 11.36 10.07 1.84
N GLN A 237 10.77 10.73 0.84
CA GLN A 237 9.69 11.68 1.07
C GLN A 237 8.43 10.99 1.59
N ALA A 238 8.13 9.79 1.10
CA ALA A 238 7.00 9.00 1.57
C ALA A 238 7.09 8.68 3.06
N LEU A 239 8.28 8.32 3.57
CA LEU A 239 8.48 8.11 5.01
C LEU A 239 8.22 9.38 5.81
N GLU A 240 8.65 10.53 5.32
CA GLU A 240 8.37 11.83 5.95
C GLU A 240 6.85 12.10 5.99
N THR A 241 6.14 11.82 4.91
CA THR A 241 4.69 11.99 4.84
C THR A 241 3.95 11.01 5.78
N TYR A 242 4.43 9.78 5.93
CA TYR A 242 3.87 8.85 6.92
C TYR A 242 4.03 9.35 8.37
N LYS A 243 5.12 10.03 8.69
CA LYS A 243 5.27 10.66 10.00
C LYS A 243 4.18 11.70 10.28
N ASP A 244 3.84 12.48 9.26
CA ASP A 244 2.72 13.44 9.34
C ASP A 244 1.37 12.70 9.44
N ALA A 245 1.20 11.59 8.73
CA ALA A 245 0.00 10.76 8.82
C ALA A 245 -0.17 10.14 10.20
N MET A 246 0.91 9.78 10.88
CA MET A 246 0.88 9.30 12.26
C MET A 246 0.31 10.34 13.23
N VAL A 247 0.67 11.60 13.05
CA VAL A 247 0.12 12.70 13.84
C VAL A 247 -1.36 12.93 13.49
N ALA A 248 -1.68 13.03 12.21
CA ALA A 248 -3.03 13.32 11.75
C ALA A 248 -4.04 12.22 12.12
N SER A 249 -3.62 10.97 12.17
CA SER A 249 -4.47 9.82 12.52
C SER A 249 -4.59 9.60 14.03
N GLY A 250 -3.77 10.27 14.84
CA GLY A 250 -3.74 10.08 16.28
C GLY A 250 -2.92 8.88 16.75
N VAL A 251 -2.10 8.29 15.89
CA VAL A 251 -1.10 7.28 16.29
C VAL A 251 -0.13 7.86 17.31
N THR A 252 0.24 9.12 17.13
CA THR A 252 1.05 9.90 18.05
C THR A 252 0.57 11.34 18.12
N THR A 253 0.87 12.02 19.19
CA THR A 253 0.60 13.46 19.33
C THR A 253 1.76 14.31 18.82
N THR A 254 2.95 13.75 18.73
CA THR A 254 4.17 14.44 18.33
C THR A 254 4.82 13.72 17.15
N ARG A 255 5.25 14.46 16.15
CA ARG A 255 5.93 13.91 14.98
C ARG A 255 7.23 13.19 15.41
N PRO A 256 7.44 11.93 15.02
CA PRO A 256 8.67 11.21 15.39
C PRO A 256 9.90 11.88 14.77
N GLN A 257 10.96 12.04 15.59
CA GLN A 257 12.20 12.72 15.20
C GLN A 257 13.33 11.77 14.85
N ASP A 258 13.25 10.52 15.29
CA ASP A 258 14.28 9.51 15.09
C ASP A 258 13.69 8.16 14.66
N ASN A 259 14.56 7.28 14.19
CA ASN A 259 14.15 5.96 13.68
C ASN A 259 13.62 5.04 14.77
N ASP A 260 14.14 5.13 15.99
CA ASP A 260 13.66 4.32 17.12
C ASP A 260 12.22 4.66 17.46
N THR A 261 11.89 5.94 17.56
CA THR A 261 10.53 6.41 17.81
C THR A 261 9.60 6.01 16.67
N PHE A 262 10.03 6.22 15.44
CA PHE A 262 9.26 5.83 14.25
C PHE A 262 8.96 4.33 14.24
N THR A 263 9.96 3.50 14.46
CA THR A 263 9.83 2.04 14.45
C THR A 263 8.89 1.55 15.54
N ARG A 264 8.97 2.13 16.73
CA ARG A 264 8.04 1.80 17.83
C ARG A 264 6.61 2.15 17.48
N LEU A 265 6.39 3.27 16.81
CA LEU A 265 5.05 3.71 16.37
C LEU A 265 4.47 2.84 15.24
N THR A 266 5.27 2.06 14.55
CA THR A 266 4.77 1.11 13.53
C THR A 266 4.26 -0.19 14.11
N ARG A 267 4.46 -0.45 15.40
CA ARG A 267 3.99 -1.68 16.05
C ARG A 267 2.47 -1.67 16.20
N ASN A 268 1.88 -2.84 16.05
CA ASN A 268 0.44 -3.01 16.23
C ASN A 268 0.00 -2.63 17.64
N ASP A 269 -1.16 -1.96 17.72
CA ASP A 269 -1.87 -1.68 18.95
C ASP A 269 -3.30 -2.23 18.81
N GLU A 270 -3.72 -3.06 19.75
CA GLU A 270 -5.04 -3.68 19.72
C GLU A 270 -6.19 -2.68 19.79
N LYS A 271 -5.95 -1.50 20.33
CA LYS A 271 -6.95 -0.43 20.45
C LYS A 271 -7.10 0.42 19.20
N ASP A 272 -6.28 0.20 18.19
CA ASP A 272 -6.32 0.98 16.96
C ASP A 272 -7.60 0.75 16.15
N ASP A 273 -8.12 1.83 15.59
CA ASP A 273 -9.09 1.74 14.50
C ASP A 273 -8.42 1.31 13.18
N TRP A 274 -9.22 1.16 12.13
CA TRP A 274 -8.72 0.74 10.82
C TRP A 274 -7.71 1.71 10.22
N LEU A 275 -7.89 3.03 10.47
CA LEU A 275 -7.00 4.05 9.90
C LEU A 275 -5.63 4.03 10.57
N LYS A 276 -5.58 4.00 11.89
CA LYS A 276 -4.33 3.89 12.64
C LYS A 276 -3.56 2.61 12.29
N ARG A 277 -4.26 1.48 12.22
CA ARG A 277 -3.67 0.22 11.78
C ARG A 277 -3.09 0.33 10.38
N GLY A 278 -3.82 0.94 9.46
CA GLY A 278 -3.36 1.16 8.10
C GLY A 278 -2.12 2.03 8.02
N VAL A 279 -2.09 3.13 8.75
CA VAL A 279 -0.93 4.03 8.79
C VAL A 279 0.30 3.31 9.36
N ARG A 280 0.17 2.60 10.48
CA ARG A 280 1.27 1.83 11.08
C ARG A 280 1.79 0.76 10.13
N SER A 281 0.89 -0.01 9.53
CA SER A 281 1.22 -1.10 8.60
C SER A 281 1.92 -0.60 7.35
N ASP A 282 1.37 0.42 6.72
CA ASP A 282 1.95 1.00 5.49
C ASP A 282 3.33 1.61 5.75
N ALA A 283 3.49 2.32 6.87
CA ALA A 283 4.76 2.90 7.26
C ALA A 283 5.80 1.82 7.57
N ALA A 284 5.40 0.75 8.26
CA ALA A 284 6.28 -0.38 8.56
C ALA A 284 6.77 -1.08 7.28
N ASP A 285 5.87 -1.32 6.34
CA ASP A 285 6.20 -1.98 5.07
C ASP A 285 7.20 -1.15 4.27
N LEU A 286 6.98 0.15 4.16
CA LEU A 286 7.89 1.03 3.44
C LEU A 286 9.26 1.11 4.15
N TYR A 287 9.27 1.23 5.47
CA TYR A 287 10.51 1.27 6.25
C TYR A 287 11.35 0.02 6.02
N ARG A 288 10.72 -1.16 6.06
CA ARG A 288 11.40 -2.43 5.78
C ARG A 288 11.96 -2.50 4.36
N GLN A 289 11.23 -1.98 3.38
CA GLN A 289 11.70 -1.92 1.99
C GLN A 289 12.90 -1.01 1.81
N GLN A 290 13.05 -0.01 2.67
CA GLN A 290 14.17 0.95 2.64
C GLN A 290 15.35 0.54 3.51
N ASP A 291 15.22 -0.53 4.28
CA ASP A 291 16.30 -1.01 5.13
C ASP A 291 17.44 -1.63 4.32
N LEU A 292 18.66 -1.36 4.78
CA LEU A 292 19.82 -2.12 4.39
C LEU A 292 19.87 -3.37 5.26
N ASN A 293 19.84 -4.55 4.64
CA ASN A 293 19.88 -5.84 5.33
C ASN A 293 21.21 -6.52 5.09
N VAL A 294 21.78 -7.07 6.15
CA VAL A 294 22.96 -7.91 6.09
C VAL A 294 22.58 -9.31 6.57
N THR A 295 22.81 -10.31 5.74
CA THR A 295 22.51 -11.70 6.04
C THR A 295 23.80 -12.50 6.06
N LEU A 296 23.99 -13.30 7.10
CA LEU A 296 25.09 -14.25 7.22
C LEU A 296 24.49 -15.63 7.44
N GLU A 297 24.82 -16.56 6.57
CA GLU A 297 24.38 -17.95 6.67
C GLU A 297 25.56 -18.89 6.54
N HIS A 298 25.51 -20.01 7.26
CA HIS A 298 26.47 -21.12 7.12
C HIS A 298 25.70 -22.41 6.87
N ASP A 299 26.10 -23.12 5.83
CA ASP A 299 25.45 -24.34 5.39
C ASP A 299 26.43 -25.47 5.22
N TYR A 300 25.98 -26.67 5.55
CA TYR A 300 26.72 -27.91 5.31
C TYR A 300 25.89 -28.80 4.40
N TRP A 301 26.48 -29.27 3.33
CA TRP A 301 25.79 -30.12 2.37
C TRP A 301 26.75 -31.16 1.81
N GLY A 302 26.22 -32.28 1.32
CA GLY A 302 27.01 -33.33 0.79
C GLY A 302 26.22 -34.41 0.08
N SER A 303 26.91 -35.28 -0.59
CA SER A 303 26.34 -36.45 -1.24
C SER A 303 27.33 -37.62 -1.16
N SER A 304 26.81 -38.85 -1.14
CA SER A 304 27.61 -40.04 -1.22
C SER A 304 28.08 -40.30 -2.65
N GLY A 305 29.29 -40.84 -2.79
CA GLY A 305 29.84 -41.14 -4.09
C GLY A 305 31.20 -41.79 -3.96
N THR A 306 32.00 -41.71 -5.05
CA THR A 306 33.34 -42.28 -5.10
C THR A 306 34.36 -41.31 -4.49
N GLY A 307 35.18 -41.78 -3.55
CA GLY A 307 36.24 -40.99 -2.95
C GLY A 307 37.16 -40.40 -4.02
N GLY A 308 37.53 -39.12 -3.83
CA GLY A 308 38.35 -38.38 -4.76
C GLY A 308 37.58 -37.49 -5.76
N TYR A 309 36.29 -37.72 -6.02
CA TYR A 309 35.54 -36.84 -6.92
C TYR A 309 34.04 -36.68 -6.65
N SER A 310 33.34 -37.64 -6.06
CA SER A 310 31.90 -37.55 -5.84
C SER A 310 31.42 -37.89 -4.43
N ASP A 311 32.32 -38.30 -3.53
CA ASP A 311 32.03 -38.43 -2.08
C ASP A 311 32.18 -37.05 -1.44
N LEU A 312 31.13 -36.24 -1.57
CA LEU A 312 31.17 -34.82 -1.36
C LEU A 312 30.82 -34.41 0.07
N LYS A 313 31.66 -33.57 0.65
CA LYS A 313 31.37 -32.79 1.86
C LYS A 313 31.66 -31.30 1.57
N ALA A 314 30.70 -30.47 1.80
CA ALA A 314 30.84 -29.03 1.51
C ALA A 314 30.35 -28.16 2.65
N HIS A 315 31.07 -27.10 2.88
CA HIS A 315 30.70 -26.02 3.78
C HIS A 315 30.59 -24.72 2.96
N THR A 316 29.50 -24.03 3.14
CA THR A 316 29.30 -22.73 2.49
C THR A 316 28.97 -21.70 3.55
N THR A 317 29.69 -20.57 3.55
CA THR A 317 29.35 -19.40 4.33
C THR A 317 28.96 -18.29 3.36
N MET A 318 27.74 -17.80 3.49
CA MET A 318 27.18 -16.76 2.63
C MET A 318 27.09 -15.47 3.39
N LEU A 319 27.56 -14.40 2.75
CA LEU A 319 27.33 -13.00 3.18
C LEU A 319 26.57 -12.30 2.08
N GLN A 320 25.43 -11.73 2.43
CA GLN A 320 24.61 -10.95 1.49
C GLN A 320 24.27 -9.60 2.10
N VAL A 321 24.39 -8.55 1.31
CA VAL A 321 23.99 -7.20 1.64
C VAL A 321 22.91 -6.78 0.63
N ASP A 322 21.72 -6.46 1.14
CA ASP A 322 20.60 -5.95 0.36
C ASP A 322 20.38 -4.47 0.69
N ALA A 323 20.16 -3.68 -0.34
CA ALA A 323 19.85 -2.26 -0.20
C ALA A 323 18.80 -1.85 -1.24
N PRO A 324 17.94 -0.89 -0.92
CA PRO A 324 17.00 -0.35 -1.90
C PRO A 324 17.75 0.39 -3.00
N TYR A 325 17.29 0.21 -4.23
CA TYR A 325 17.80 0.92 -5.40
C TYR A 325 16.69 1.06 -6.43
N SER A 326 16.41 2.30 -6.86
CA SER A 326 15.31 2.59 -7.77
C SER A 326 13.97 2.07 -7.20
N ASP A 327 13.16 1.38 -7.99
CA ASP A 327 11.88 0.78 -7.59
C ASP A 327 12.00 -0.68 -7.12
N GLY A 328 13.19 -1.08 -6.71
CA GLY A 328 13.48 -2.44 -6.26
C GLY A 328 14.60 -2.49 -5.24
N ARG A 329 15.26 -3.64 -5.15
CA ARG A 329 16.38 -3.86 -4.24
C ARG A 329 17.57 -4.43 -4.98
N MET A 330 18.75 -3.83 -4.75
CA MET A 330 20.03 -4.40 -5.14
C MET A 330 20.54 -5.35 -4.07
N PHE A 331 21.28 -6.35 -4.47
CA PHE A 331 22.04 -7.15 -3.55
C PHE A 331 23.48 -7.36 -4.05
N PHE A 332 24.36 -7.49 -3.08
CA PHE A 332 25.70 -8.04 -3.24
C PHE A 332 25.79 -9.32 -2.41
N ARG A 333 26.29 -10.39 -3.00
CA ARG A 333 26.44 -11.68 -2.31
C ARG A 333 27.84 -12.23 -2.52
N SER A 334 28.42 -12.78 -1.48
CA SER A 334 29.64 -13.54 -1.53
C SER A 334 29.45 -14.88 -0.82
N ASP A 335 29.78 -15.96 -1.50
CA ASP A 335 29.75 -17.30 -0.93
C ASP A 335 31.17 -17.81 -0.78
N PHE A 336 31.55 -18.18 0.44
CA PHE A 336 32.82 -18.85 0.73
C PHE A 336 32.55 -20.36 0.79
N VAL A 337 33.06 -21.06 -0.20
CA VAL A 337 32.78 -22.49 -0.39
C VAL A 337 34.03 -23.31 -0.14
N ASN A 338 33.91 -24.35 0.68
CA ASN A 338 34.93 -25.36 0.88
C ASN A 338 34.32 -26.71 0.53
N MET A 339 34.91 -27.40 -0.45
CA MET A 339 34.44 -28.70 -0.90
C MET A 339 35.55 -29.71 -0.76
N ASN A 340 35.23 -30.90 -0.24
CA ASN A 340 36.12 -32.00 -0.09
C ASN A 340 35.44 -33.30 -0.58
N VAL A 341 36.08 -34.00 -1.47
CA VAL A 341 35.58 -35.29 -1.99
C VAL A 341 36.45 -36.48 -1.54
N GLY A 342 37.34 -36.25 -0.59
CA GLY A 342 38.21 -37.28 -0.04
C GLY A 342 39.39 -37.58 -0.95
N SER A 343 39.96 -38.72 -0.74
CA SER A 343 41.15 -39.20 -1.46
C SER A 343 40.79 -40.31 -2.42
N PHE A 344 41.52 -40.41 -3.51
CA PHE A 344 41.43 -41.56 -4.40
C PHE A 344 41.88 -42.82 -3.67
N SER A 345 41.13 -43.90 -3.85
CA SER A 345 41.52 -45.22 -3.38
C SER A 345 42.77 -45.70 -4.14
N THR A 346 43.70 -46.30 -3.41
CA THR A 346 44.92 -46.86 -3.97
C THR A 346 44.99 -48.37 -3.73
N ASN A 347 45.57 -49.10 -4.68
CA ASN A 347 45.83 -50.53 -4.55
C ASN A 347 47.17 -50.82 -3.77
N ALA A 348 47.53 -52.08 -3.63
CA ALA A 348 48.74 -52.49 -2.90
C ALA A 348 50.04 -51.92 -3.51
N ASP A 349 50.04 -51.60 -4.80
CA ASP A 349 51.18 -51.01 -5.50
C ASP A 349 51.19 -49.47 -5.45
N GLY A 350 50.25 -48.86 -4.71
CA GLY A 350 50.12 -47.42 -4.59
C GLY A 350 49.49 -46.74 -5.81
N LYS A 351 48.92 -47.48 -6.75
CA LYS A 351 48.20 -46.95 -7.91
C LYS A 351 46.73 -46.71 -7.59
N TRP A 352 46.13 -45.74 -8.25
CA TRP A 352 44.72 -45.41 -8.05
C TRP A 352 43.82 -46.52 -8.58
N ASP A 353 42.83 -46.91 -7.78
CA ASP A 353 41.82 -47.89 -8.18
C ASP A 353 40.83 -47.28 -9.19
N ASP A 354 40.58 -45.97 -9.09
CA ASP A 354 39.64 -45.24 -9.94
C ASP A 354 40.35 -44.62 -11.14
N ASN A 355 39.66 -44.66 -12.29
CA ASN A 355 40.09 -43.98 -13.51
C ASN A 355 39.68 -42.53 -13.48
N TRP A 356 40.61 -41.62 -13.30
CA TRP A 356 40.40 -40.19 -13.26
C TRP A 356 41.09 -39.48 -14.43
N GLY A 357 40.36 -38.70 -15.20
CA GLY A 357 40.92 -37.95 -16.32
C GLY A 357 41.68 -38.84 -17.28
N THR A 358 42.93 -38.51 -17.56
CA THR A 358 43.76 -39.29 -18.44
C THR A 358 44.31 -40.57 -17.77
N CYS A 359 44.04 -40.82 -16.48
CA CYS A 359 44.38 -42.06 -15.80
C CYS A 359 43.64 -43.28 -16.34
N THR A 360 42.65 -43.09 -17.23
CA THR A 360 42.05 -44.17 -18.03
C THR A 360 42.98 -44.73 -19.07
N LEU A 361 43.96 -43.94 -19.52
CA LEU A 361 44.92 -44.29 -20.57
C LEU A 361 46.25 -44.78 -20.03
N GLN A 362 46.61 -44.28 -18.84
CA GLN A 362 47.83 -44.73 -18.13
C GLN A 362 47.61 -44.65 -16.62
N ASP A 363 48.29 -45.54 -15.89
CA ASP A 363 48.16 -45.60 -14.44
C ASP A 363 48.68 -44.35 -13.75
N CYS A 364 47.92 -43.87 -12.76
CA CYS A 364 48.31 -42.80 -11.85
C CYS A 364 48.61 -43.32 -10.48
N SER A 365 49.49 -42.67 -9.75
CA SER A 365 49.94 -43.08 -8.42
C SER A 365 50.13 -41.89 -7.49
N GLY A 366 50.21 -42.16 -6.19
CA GLY A 366 50.43 -41.21 -5.13
C GLY A 366 49.15 -40.90 -4.36
N ASN A 367 49.30 -40.36 -3.15
CA ASN A 367 48.19 -39.92 -2.31
C ASN A 367 47.73 -38.56 -2.80
N ARG A 368 46.46 -38.48 -3.17
CA ARG A 368 45.86 -37.22 -3.57
C ARG A 368 44.48 -37.06 -3.00
N SER A 369 44.35 -36.12 -2.11
CA SER A 369 43.05 -35.61 -1.66
C SER A 369 42.55 -34.56 -2.64
N GLN A 370 41.27 -34.62 -2.94
CA GLN A 370 40.63 -33.59 -3.76
C GLN A 370 39.81 -32.66 -2.86
N SER A 371 40.30 -31.48 -2.70
CA SER A 371 39.57 -30.41 -1.99
C SER A 371 39.85 -29.08 -2.65
N ASP A 372 38.84 -28.26 -2.70
CA ASP A 372 38.97 -26.90 -3.18
C ASP A 372 38.18 -25.95 -2.28
N SER A 373 38.68 -24.75 -2.15
CA SER A 373 37.99 -23.66 -1.49
C SER A 373 38.08 -22.39 -2.32
N GLY A 374 37.10 -21.57 -2.23
CA GLY A 374 37.06 -20.32 -2.97
C GLY A 374 35.90 -19.45 -2.58
N ALA A 375 35.84 -18.27 -3.15
CA ALA A 375 34.78 -17.29 -2.94
C ALA A 375 34.12 -16.91 -4.27
N SER A 376 32.80 -17.01 -4.31
CA SER A 376 32.02 -16.43 -5.40
C SER A 376 31.56 -15.05 -5.03
N VAL A 377 31.36 -14.20 -6.04
CA VAL A 377 30.73 -12.91 -5.88
C VAL A 377 29.60 -12.78 -6.89
N ALA A 378 28.52 -12.13 -6.47
CA ALA A 378 27.38 -11.86 -7.33
C ALA A 378 26.76 -10.53 -6.96
N VAL A 379 26.18 -9.87 -7.95
CA VAL A 379 25.35 -8.69 -7.79
C VAL A 379 24.04 -8.93 -8.52
N GLY A 380 22.99 -8.32 -8.04
CA GLY A 380 21.70 -8.42 -8.68
C GLY A 380 20.73 -7.34 -8.23
N TRP A 381 19.58 -7.35 -8.86
CA TRP A 381 18.51 -6.40 -8.59
C TRP A 381 17.17 -7.08 -8.86
N ARG A 382 16.17 -6.76 -8.05
CA ARG A 382 14.82 -7.29 -8.20
C ARG A 382 13.75 -6.30 -7.80
N ASN A 383 12.62 -6.39 -8.44
CA ASN A 383 11.35 -5.82 -8.01
C ASN A 383 10.23 -6.85 -8.25
N ASP A 384 8.97 -6.43 -8.24
CA ASP A 384 7.84 -7.34 -8.42
C ASP A 384 7.73 -7.92 -9.84
N VAL A 385 8.36 -7.29 -10.83
CA VAL A 385 8.28 -7.67 -12.26
C VAL A 385 9.58 -8.30 -12.74
N TRP A 386 10.71 -7.66 -12.46
CA TRP A 386 12.03 -8.04 -12.94
C TRP A 386 12.92 -8.58 -11.83
N SER A 387 13.74 -9.55 -12.17
CA SER A 387 14.92 -9.91 -11.38
C SER A 387 16.07 -10.26 -12.31
N TRP A 388 17.28 -9.86 -11.94
CA TRP A 388 18.49 -10.27 -12.63
C TRP A 388 19.64 -10.37 -11.65
N ASP A 389 20.57 -11.24 -11.96
CA ASP A 389 21.82 -11.38 -11.22
C ASP A 389 22.96 -11.77 -12.17
N ILE A 390 24.16 -11.41 -11.78
CA ILE A 390 25.40 -11.79 -12.46
C ILE A 390 26.47 -12.02 -11.41
N GLY A 391 27.25 -13.05 -11.59
CA GLY A 391 28.31 -13.38 -10.66
C GLY A 391 29.28 -14.39 -11.23
N THR A 392 30.09 -14.92 -10.34
CA THR A 392 31.09 -15.92 -10.66
C THR A 392 30.83 -17.21 -9.90
N THR A 393 31.29 -18.33 -10.43
CA THR A 393 31.50 -19.54 -9.62
C THR A 393 32.69 -19.29 -8.68
N PRO A 394 32.88 -20.09 -7.62
CA PRO A 394 33.91 -19.79 -6.63
C PRO A 394 35.30 -19.59 -7.25
N MET A 395 35.84 -18.39 -7.06
CA MET A 395 37.23 -18.08 -7.40
C MET A 395 38.17 -18.83 -6.44
N GLY A 396 39.15 -19.51 -6.96
CA GLY A 396 39.99 -20.41 -6.20
C GLY A 396 39.79 -21.89 -6.57
N PHE A 397 38.64 -22.21 -7.20
CA PHE A 397 38.42 -23.51 -7.81
C PHE A 397 39.17 -23.60 -9.16
N ASN A 398 39.35 -24.83 -9.67
CA ASN A 398 40.13 -25.03 -10.90
C ASN A 398 39.47 -24.42 -12.14
N VAL A 399 38.14 -24.39 -12.17
CA VAL A 399 37.39 -23.80 -13.27
C VAL A 399 36.46 -22.72 -12.71
N VAL A 400 36.61 -21.49 -13.22
CA VAL A 400 35.83 -20.35 -12.80
C VAL A 400 35.08 -19.76 -14.02
N ASP A 401 33.79 -19.61 -13.90
CA ASP A 401 32.91 -19.06 -14.95
C ASP A 401 32.02 -17.94 -14.45
N VAL A 402 31.53 -17.17 -15.39
CA VAL A 402 30.45 -16.19 -15.15
C VAL A 402 29.11 -16.90 -15.24
N VAL A 403 28.27 -16.69 -14.23
CA VAL A 403 26.92 -17.24 -14.13
C VAL A 403 25.92 -16.13 -13.86
N GLY A 404 24.67 -16.40 -14.10
CA GLY A 404 23.63 -15.41 -13.83
C GLY A 404 22.27 -15.79 -14.39
N GLY A 405 21.34 -14.90 -14.23
CA GLY A 405 19.98 -15.11 -14.73
C GLY A 405 19.21 -13.80 -14.86
N ILE A 406 18.16 -13.88 -15.61
CA ILE A 406 17.17 -12.80 -15.75
C ILE A 406 15.78 -13.42 -15.75
N SER A 407 14.84 -12.74 -15.09
CA SER A 407 13.46 -13.19 -14.97
C SER A 407 12.52 -12.01 -15.13
N TYR A 408 11.43 -12.23 -15.84
CA TYR A 408 10.34 -11.28 -16.02
C TYR A 408 9.03 -11.95 -15.65
N SER A 409 8.24 -11.33 -14.77
CA SER A 409 6.94 -11.82 -14.34
C SER A 409 5.88 -10.76 -14.58
N ASN A 410 4.74 -11.16 -15.15
CA ASN A 410 3.59 -10.27 -15.35
C ASN A 410 2.31 -11.09 -15.46
N ASP A 411 1.17 -10.39 -15.60
CA ASP A 411 -0.14 -11.01 -15.71
C ASP A 411 -0.77 -10.73 -17.05
N ILE A 412 -1.50 -11.72 -17.57
CA ILE A 412 -2.40 -11.58 -18.70
C ILE A 412 -3.81 -11.92 -18.20
N GLY A 413 -4.59 -10.88 -17.86
CA GLY A 413 -5.88 -11.07 -17.20
C GLY A 413 -5.70 -11.78 -15.84
N PRO A 414 -6.42 -12.89 -15.57
CA PRO A 414 -6.27 -13.62 -14.30
C PRO A 414 -5.07 -14.59 -14.27
N LEU A 415 -4.31 -14.68 -15.35
CA LEU A 415 -3.20 -15.63 -15.50
C LEU A 415 -1.86 -14.93 -15.30
N GLY A 416 -1.11 -15.34 -14.26
CA GLY A 416 0.27 -14.93 -14.04
C GLY A 416 1.24 -15.78 -14.87
N TYR A 417 2.30 -15.16 -15.39
CA TYR A 417 3.36 -15.86 -16.10
C TYR A 417 4.73 -15.32 -15.74
N THR A 418 5.74 -16.18 -15.83
CA THR A 418 7.14 -15.83 -15.61
C THR A 418 8.00 -16.41 -16.73
N VAL A 419 8.84 -15.58 -17.33
CA VAL A 419 9.83 -15.99 -18.33
C VAL A 419 11.20 -15.79 -17.73
N ASN A 420 12.07 -16.79 -17.84
CA ASN A 420 13.44 -16.71 -17.32
C ASN A 420 14.46 -17.34 -18.25
N ALA A 421 15.70 -16.87 -18.14
CA ALA A 421 16.88 -17.44 -18.75
C ALA A 421 18.00 -17.43 -17.71
N HIS A 422 18.76 -18.51 -17.62
CA HIS A 422 19.77 -18.63 -16.60
C HIS A 422 20.96 -19.51 -17.01
N ARG A 423 22.08 -19.27 -16.36
CA ARG A 423 23.24 -20.15 -16.33
C ARG A 423 23.64 -20.35 -14.87
N ARG A 424 23.68 -21.59 -14.42
CA ARG A 424 23.99 -21.94 -13.04
C ARG A 424 25.00 -23.08 -12.97
N PRO A 425 25.82 -23.15 -11.89
CA PRO A 425 26.68 -24.28 -11.69
C PRO A 425 25.90 -25.52 -11.28
N ILE A 426 26.46 -26.68 -11.62
CA ILE A 426 26.01 -28.00 -11.12
C ILE A 426 26.84 -28.38 -9.90
N SER A 427 26.19 -28.70 -8.79
CA SER A 427 26.80 -28.92 -7.49
C SER A 427 26.83 -30.41 -7.04
N SER A 428 26.52 -31.33 -7.95
CA SER A 428 26.47 -32.77 -7.62
C SER A 428 27.83 -33.39 -7.29
N SER A 429 28.92 -32.77 -7.75
CA SER A 429 30.27 -33.20 -7.46
C SER A 429 31.24 -32.03 -7.51
N LEU A 430 32.43 -32.19 -6.96
CA LEU A 430 33.48 -31.17 -7.06
C LEU A 430 33.90 -30.98 -8.52
N LEU A 431 33.96 -32.03 -9.32
CA LEU A 431 34.26 -31.97 -10.75
C LEU A 431 33.24 -31.10 -11.50
N ALA A 432 31.96 -31.32 -11.28
CA ALA A 432 30.89 -30.57 -11.95
C ALA A 432 30.86 -29.13 -11.47
N PHE A 433 30.97 -28.87 -10.18
CA PHE A 433 30.87 -27.56 -9.57
C PHE A 433 32.07 -26.66 -9.86
N GLY A 434 33.23 -27.06 -9.49
CA GLY A 434 34.46 -26.26 -9.51
C GLY A 434 35.54 -26.74 -10.46
N GLY A 435 35.37 -27.91 -11.05
CA GLY A 435 36.40 -28.55 -11.86
C GLY A 435 37.52 -29.14 -11.02
N GLN A 436 38.32 -29.95 -11.64
CA GLN A 436 39.51 -30.57 -11.03
C GLN A 436 40.64 -30.63 -12.04
N LYS A 437 41.89 -30.62 -11.55
CA LYS A 437 43.05 -30.84 -12.40
C LYS A 437 43.24 -32.32 -12.68
N ASP A 438 43.66 -32.63 -13.90
CA ASP A 438 44.18 -33.95 -14.24
C ASP A 438 45.42 -34.24 -13.40
N SER A 439 45.78 -35.51 -13.33
CA SER A 439 47.01 -35.89 -12.61
C SER A 439 48.21 -35.10 -13.14
N PRO A 440 49.03 -34.49 -12.27
CA PRO A 440 50.23 -33.80 -12.69
C PRO A 440 51.25 -34.73 -13.39
N SER A 441 51.17 -36.03 -13.11
CA SER A 441 52.00 -37.04 -13.79
C SER A 441 51.61 -37.22 -15.25
N ASN A 442 50.40 -36.81 -15.67
CA ASN A 442 49.93 -36.90 -17.05
C ASN A 442 49.92 -35.53 -17.73
N THR A 443 48.74 -34.86 -17.74
CA THR A 443 48.59 -33.62 -18.52
C THR A 443 48.48 -32.37 -17.65
N GLY A 444 48.06 -32.50 -16.40
CA GLY A 444 47.77 -31.37 -15.50
C GLY A 444 46.66 -30.46 -15.98
N LYS A 445 45.89 -30.84 -17.00
CA LYS A 445 44.77 -30.07 -17.53
C LYS A 445 43.61 -30.02 -16.52
N LYS A 446 42.83 -28.96 -16.60
CA LYS A 446 41.63 -28.79 -15.79
C LYS A 446 40.41 -29.40 -16.49
N TRP A 447 39.60 -30.14 -15.76
CA TRP A 447 38.40 -30.83 -16.21
C TRP A 447 37.19 -30.37 -15.44
N GLY A 448 36.00 -30.43 -16.05
CA GLY A 448 34.73 -30.16 -15.37
C GLY A 448 34.37 -28.70 -15.35
N GLY A 449 33.76 -28.25 -14.25
CA GLY A 449 33.16 -26.90 -14.19
C GLY A 449 31.91 -26.81 -15.06
N VAL A 450 30.98 -27.76 -14.85
CA VAL A 450 29.76 -27.87 -15.67
C VAL A 450 28.75 -26.79 -15.30
N ARG A 451 28.16 -26.20 -16.31
CA ARG A 451 27.12 -25.17 -16.18
C ARG A 451 25.85 -25.62 -16.87
N ALA A 452 24.72 -25.31 -16.25
CA ALA A 452 23.42 -25.56 -16.84
C ALA A 452 22.88 -24.24 -17.38
N ASP A 453 22.63 -24.18 -18.67
CA ASP A 453 21.93 -23.09 -19.31
C ASP A 453 20.47 -23.50 -19.50
N GLY A 454 19.55 -22.59 -19.21
CA GLY A 454 18.14 -22.89 -19.30
C GLY A 454 17.30 -21.69 -19.64
N VAL A 455 16.14 -21.96 -20.22
CA VAL A 455 15.07 -20.99 -20.45
C VAL A 455 13.79 -21.61 -19.90
N GLY A 456 13.04 -20.85 -19.13
CA GLY A 456 11.80 -21.31 -18.50
C GLY A 456 10.62 -20.39 -18.80
N LEU A 457 9.42 -20.93 -18.70
CA LEU A 457 8.18 -20.19 -18.87
C LEU A 457 7.23 -20.55 -17.71
#